data_ec654a836103803d52b73719f798d452
#
_entry.id   ec654a836103803d52b73719f798d452
#
_cell.length_a   1.000
_cell.length_b   1.000
_cell.length_c   1.000
_cell.angle_alpha   90.00
_cell.angle_beta   90.00
_cell.angle_gamma   90.00
#
_symmetry.space_group_name_H-M   'P 1'
#
loop_
_entity.id
_entity.type
_entity.pdbx_description
1 polymer ?
#
loop_
_entity_poly.entity_id
_entity_poly.type
_entity_poly.pdbx_seq_one_letter_code
_entity_poly.pdbx_strand_id
1 'polypeptide(L)'
;RYPGTAVARFLARYTAKLAPTALHFEAARKLGFFDVSPRWKDFSYELCLDATMAMSTAEGYYPAWDGMLMKRFDSFIPDKIPVTIIFGDTDRTLPATTCQERSVAPNHAKWIIFPNTGHAPMWDSPLDVIDEIKKTVALAS
;
A
#
# COMPACT_ATOMS: atom_id res chain seq x y z
N ARG A 1 4.77 -15.97 -3.90
CA ARG A 1 4.43 -14.62 -4.39
C ARG A 1 3.00 -14.61 -4.93
N TYR A 2 2.25 -13.57 -4.63
CA TYR A 2 0.91 -13.43 -5.19
C TYR A 2 1.02 -13.23 -6.72
N PRO A 3 0.42 -14.11 -7.53
CA PRO A 3 0.64 -14.08 -8.99
C PRO A 3 0.30 -12.73 -9.64
N GLY A 4 -0.75 -12.07 -9.17
CA GLY A 4 -1.18 -10.77 -9.70
C GLY A 4 -0.13 -9.67 -9.53
N THR A 5 0.55 -9.61 -8.40
CA THR A 5 1.60 -8.61 -8.16
C THR A 5 2.86 -8.87 -8.99
N ALA A 6 3.21 -10.14 -9.22
CA ALA A 6 4.31 -10.51 -10.09
C ALA A 6 4.03 -10.10 -11.55
N VAL A 7 2.80 -10.31 -12.03
CA VAL A 7 2.35 -9.86 -13.35
C VAL A 7 2.35 -8.34 -13.45
N ALA A 8 1.80 -7.64 -12.46
CA ALA A 8 1.79 -6.18 -12.43
C ALA A 8 3.20 -5.60 -12.49
N ARG A 9 4.14 -6.16 -11.72
CA ARG A 9 5.55 -5.76 -11.75
C ARG A 9 6.20 -6.01 -13.11
N PHE A 10 5.96 -7.20 -13.69
CA PHE A 10 6.48 -7.53 -15.01
C PHE A 10 5.95 -6.55 -16.06
N LEU A 11 4.64 -6.35 -16.11
CA LEU A 11 4.02 -5.42 -17.04
C LEU A 11 4.58 -3.99 -16.85
N ALA A 12 4.62 -3.48 -15.61
CA ALA A 12 5.16 -2.15 -15.33
C ALA A 12 6.59 -1.97 -15.88
N ARG A 13 7.46 -2.97 -15.69
CA ARG A 13 8.84 -2.91 -16.17
C ARG A 13 8.95 -2.80 -17.69
N TYR A 14 8.14 -3.56 -18.41
CA TYR A 14 8.23 -3.61 -19.88
C TYR A 14 7.38 -2.53 -20.57
N THR A 15 6.32 -2.06 -19.92
CA THR A 15 5.43 -1.04 -20.48
C THR A 15 5.71 0.37 -19.96
N ALA A 16 6.68 0.54 -19.06
CA ALA A 16 7.00 1.84 -18.44
C ALA A 16 7.20 2.96 -19.47
N LYS A 17 7.85 2.67 -20.61
CA LYS A 17 8.06 3.64 -21.69
C LYS A 17 6.75 4.12 -22.33
N LEU A 18 5.68 3.32 -22.25
CA LEU A 18 4.36 3.65 -22.77
C LEU A 18 3.48 4.34 -21.73
N ALA A 19 3.84 4.27 -20.46
CA ALA A 19 3.06 4.82 -19.35
C ALA A 19 2.69 6.29 -19.54
N PRO A 20 3.62 7.20 -19.99
CA PRO A 20 3.29 8.60 -20.20
C PRO A 20 2.15 8.82 -21.19
N THR A 21 2.03 7.96 -22.20
CA THR A 21 0.93 8.05 -23.18
C THR A 21 -0.30 7.27 -22.70
N ALA A 22 -0.11 6.06 -22.20
CA ALA A 22 -1.21 5.16 -21.83
C ALA A 22 -2.06 5.71 -20.66
N LEU A 23 -1.43 6.37 -19.67
CA LEU A 23 -2.12 6.88 -18.49
C LEU A 23 -3.04 8.08 -18.74
N HIS A 24 -3.03 8.65 -19.94
CA HIS A 24 -4.08 9.58 -20.35
C HIS A 24 -5.43 8.89 -20.59
N PHE A 25 -5.43 7.58 -20.83
CA PHE A 25 -6.64 6.81 -21.03
C PHE A 25 -7.16 6.23 -19.70
N GLU A 26 -8.45 6.41 -19.44
CA GLU A 26 -9.12 5.89 -18.24
C GLU A 26 -8.94 4.38 -18.07
N ALA A 27 -9.01 3.62 -19.18
CA ALA A 27 -8.86 2.18 -19.18
C ALA A 27 -7.49 1.73 -18.61
N ALA A 28 -6.40 2.43 -18.96
CA ALA A 28 -5.08 2.12 -18.44
C ALA A 28 -4.97 2.47 -16.94
N ARG A 29 -5.51 3.60 -16.51
CA ARG A 29 -5.57 3.96 -15.08
C ARG A 29 -6.40 2.96 -14.29
N LYS A 30 -7.55 2.55 -14.81
CA LYS A 30 -8.37 1.51 -14.18
C LYS A 30 -7.59 0.21 -14.01
N LEU A 31 -6.91 -0.25 -15.04
CA LEU A 31 -6.11 -1.48 -15.00
C LEU A 31 -5.01 -1.42 -13.93
N GLY A 32 -4.37 -0.28 -13.76
CA GLY A 32 -3.28 -0.10 -12.81
C GLY A 32 -3.72 0.15 -11.37
N PHE A 33 -4.87 0.78 -11.15
CA PHE A 33 -5.19 1.34 -9.83
C PHE A 33 -6.54 0.90 -9.24
N PHE A 34 -7.41 0.21 -10.00
CA PHE A 34 -8.72 -0.22 -9.51
C PHE A 34 -8.66 -1.09 -8.25
N ASP A 35 -7.71 -2.02 -8.19
CA ASP A 35 -7.54 -2.90 -7.02
C ASP A 35 -6.79 -2.22 -5.86
N VAL A 36 -6.09 -1.12 -6.15
CA VAL A 36 -5.32 -0.37 -5.15
C VAL A 36 -6.21 0.62 -4.41
N SER A 37 -7.16 1.27 -5.11
CA SER A 37 -7.99 2.31 -4.52
C SER A 37 -9.41 2.31 -5.09
N PRO A 38 -10.45 2.47 -4.25
CA PRO A 38 -11.81 2.73 -4.71
C PRO A 38 -11.92 4.10 -5.41
N ARG A 39 -11.00 5.02 -5.10
CA ARG A 39 -10.94 6.41 -5.61
C ARG A 39 -9.97 6.58 -6.77
N TRP A 40 -9.56 5.52 -7.43
CA TRP A 40 -8.57 5.56 -8.52
C TRP A 40 -8.91 6.58 -9.64
N LYS A 41 -10.18 6.92 -9.83
CA LYS A 41 -10.61 7.93 -10.82
C LYS A 41 -10.18 9.33 -10.46
N ASP A 42 -10.06 9.62 -9.16
CA ASP A 42 -9.68 10.93 -8.62
C ASP A 42 -8.14 11.13 -8.64
N PHE A 43 -7.38 10.08 -8.95
CA PHE A 43 -5.93 10.18 -9.00
C PHE A 43 -5.46 11.08 -10.14
N SER A 44 -4.53 11.98 -9.83
CA SER A 44 -3.92 12.80 -10.86
C SER A 44 -3.08 11.96 -11.81
N TYR A 45 -2.85 12.48 -13.00
CA TYR A 45 -1.96 11.85 -13.97
C TYR A 45 -0.54 11.67 -13.40
N GLU A 46 -0.04 12.68 -12.71
CA GLU A 46 1.29 12.68 -12.09
C GLU A 46 1.42 11.58 -11.05
N LEU A 47 0.44 11.43 -10.16
CA LEU A 47 0.41 10.35 -9.18
C LEU A 47 0.45 8.97 -9.86
N CYS A 48 -0.37 8.78 -10.89
CA CYS A 48 -0.40 7.52 -11.63
C CYS A 48 0.93 7.23 -12.34
N LEU A 49 1.53 8.24 -12.92
CA LEU A 49 2.82 8.12 -13.61
C LEU A 49 3.94 7.79 -12.62
N ASP A 50 4.06 8.54 -11.53
CA ASP A 50 5.08 8.32 -10.50
C ASP A 50 4.97 6.92 -9.89
N ALA A 51 3.76 6.48 -9.55
CA ALA A 51 3.53 5.14 -9.02
C ALA A 51 3.92 4.04 -10.02
N THR A 52 3.58 4.22 -11.29
CA THR A 52 3.94 3.26 -12.35
C THR A 52 5.44 3.23 -12.58
N MET A 53 6.10 4.38 -12.59
CA MET A 53 7.55 4.47 -12.75
C MET A 53 8.28 3.89 -11.55
N ALA A 54 7.86 4.19 -10.32
CA ALA A 54 8.41 3.61 -9.11
C ALA A 54 8.29 2.08 -9.13
N MET A 55 7.11 1.55 -9.48
CA MET A 55 6.92 0.11 -9.63
C MET A 55 7.86 -0.48 -10.69
N SER A 56 8.08 0.21 -11.82
CA SER A 56 8.92 -0.27 -12.92
C SER A 56 10.40 -0.36 -12.56
N THR A 57 10.89 0.50 -11.67
CA THR A 57 12.31 0.62 -11.30
C THR A 57 12.66 0.05 -9.94
N ALA A 58 11.67 -0.40 -9.14
CA ALA A 58 11.88 -0.91 -7.79
C ALA A 58 12.74 -2.20 -7.78
N GLU A 59 14.03 -2.08 -7.62
CA GLU A 59 14.97 -3.24 -7.57
C GLU A 59 14.72 -4.12 -6.33
N GLY A 60 14.32 -3.51 -5.21
CA GLY A 60 13.98 -4.19 -3.96
C GLY A 60 12.66 -4.96 -3.96
N TYR A 61 11.86 -4.91 -5.03
CA TYR A 61 10.53 -5.50 -5.05
C TYR A 61 10.53 -7.00 -4.77
N TYR A 62 11.29 -7.79 -5.54
CA TYR A 62 11.35 -9.23 -5.32
C TYR A 62 12.10 -9.63 -4.05
N PRO A 63 13.25 -9.01 -3.70
CA PRO A 63 13.89 -9.25 -2.41
C PRO A 63 12.98 -8.99 -1.20
N ALA A 64 12.15 -7.92 -1.23
CA ALA A 64 11.18 -7.64 -0.18
C ALA A 64 10.10 -8.73 -0.08
N TRP A 65 9.55 -9.17 -1.20
CA TRP A 65 8.60 -10.29 -1.24
C TRP A 65 9.21 -11.59 -0.69
N ASP A 66 10.41 -11.92 -1.11
CA ASP A 66 11.09 -13.13 -0.65
C ASP A 66 11.36 -13.05 0.86
N GLY A 67 11.76 -11.89 1.36
CA GLY A 67 11.92 -11.65 2.80
C GLY A 67 10.65 -11.85 3.61
N MET A 68 9.52 -11.31 3.14
CA MET A 68 8.21 -11.48 3.79
C MET A 68 7.72 -12.92 3.77
N LEU A 69 7.97 -13.68 2.71
CA LEU A 69 7.53 -15.07 2.59
C LEU A 69 8.39 -16.04 3.41
N MET A 70 9.66 -15.72 3.64
CA MET A 70 10.62 -16.59 4.32
C MET A 70 10.62 -16.42 5.83
N LYS A 71 10.20 -15.27 6.35
CA LYS A 71 10.23 -14.98 7.79
C LYS A 71 9.01 -14.15 8.20
N ARG A 72 8.36 -14.57 9.28
CA ARG A 72 7.44 -13.70 10.00
C ARG A 72 8.26 -12.79 10.91
N PHE A 73 7.78 -11.58 11.10
CA PHE A 73 8.24 -10.74 12.20
C PHE A 73 7.63 -11.32 13.48
N ASP A 74 8.47 -11.84 14.36
CA ASP A 74 8.11 -12.48 15.63
C ASP A 74 8.80 -11.86 16.85
N SER A 75 9.53 -10.76 16.62
CA SER A 75 10.24 -10.07 17.66
C SER A 75 9.30 -9.22 18.53
N PHE A 76 9.56 -9.21 19.84
CA PHE A 76 8.82 -8.38 20.79
C PHE A 76 9.04 -6.89 20.51
N ILE A 77 7.96 -6.12 20.39
CA ILE A 77 7.99 -4.66 20.34
C ILE A 77 7.63 -4.15 21.74
N PRO A 78 8.54 -3.46 22.43
CA PRO A 78 8.29 -2.90 23.78
C PRO A 78 7.12 -1.92 23.77
N ASP A 79 6.31 -1.91 24.84
CA ASP A 79 5.14 -1.03 24.99
C ASP A 79 5.46 0.46 24.90
N LYS A 80 6.70 0.85 25.19
CA LYS A 80 7.19 2.23 25.03
C LYS A 80 7.34 2.68 23.58
N ILE A 81 7.28 1.76 22.63
CA ILE A 81 7.33 2.07 21.19
C ILE A 81 5.88 2.15 20.69
N PRO A 82 5.34 3.33 20.43
CA PRO A 82 3.96 3.43 19.92
C PRO A 82 3.85 2.80 18.53
N VAL A 83 2.79 2.02 18.33
CA VAL A 83 2.51 1.34 17.08
C VAL A 83 1.12 1.71 16.60
N THR A 84 1.02 2.21 15.38
CA THR A 84 -0.25 2.46 14.71
C THR A 84 -0.30 1.68 13.41
N ILE A 85 -1.35 0.90 13.22
CA ILE A 85 -1.58 0.08 12.03
C ILE A 85 -2.81 0.63 11.31
N ILE A 86 -2.63 0.99 10.05
CA ILE A 86 -3.68 1.62 9.25
C ILE A 86 -4.00 0.72 8.05
N PHE A 87 -5.28 0.47 7.85
CA PHE A 87 -5.81 -0.18 6.64
C PHE A 87 -6.98 0.61 6.08
N GLY A 88 -7.30 0.37 4.82
CA GLY A 88 -8.56 0.81 4.23
C GLY A 88 -9.66 -0.25 4.35
N ASP A 89 -10.91 0.17 4.48
CA ASP A 89 -12.07 -0.71 4.56
C ASP A 89 -12.37 -1.44 3.24
N THR A 90 -11.87 -0.91 2.13
CA THR A 90 -12.05 -1.44 0.78
C THR A 90 -10.73 -1.95 0.17
N ASP A 91 -9.75 -2.29 1.01
CA ASP A 91 -8.48 -2.88 0.55
C ASP A 91 -8.72 -4.25 -0.11
N ARG A 92 -8.57 -4.29 -1.43
CA ARG A 92 -8.70 -5.51 -2.24
C ARG A 92 -7.39 -6.27 -2.39
N THR A 93 -6.27 -5.62 -2.13
CA THR A 93 -4.94 -6.23 -2.21
C THR A 93 -4.63 -7.02 -0.94
N LEU A 94 -4.96 -6.46 0.22
CA LEU A 94 -4.83 -7.09 1.54
C LEU A 94 -6.17 -7.08 2.30
N PRO A 95 -7.13 -7.93 1.89
CA PRO A 95 -8.45 -7.96 2.49
C PRO A 95 -8.40 -8.27 4.00
N ALA A 96 -9.29 -7.64 4.78
CA ALA A 96 -9.36 -7.80 6.22
C ALA A 96 -9.54 -9.26 6.67
N THR A 97 -10.30 -10.03 5.90
CA THR A 97 -10.61 -11.44 6.20
C THR A 97 -9.41 -12.38 6.12
N THR A 98 -8.37 -12.01 5.39
CA THR A 98 -7.23 -12.90 5.11
C THR A 98 -5.86 -12.30 5.45
N CYS A 99 -5.77 -10.97 5.59
CA CYS A 99 -4.49 -10.29 5.70
C CYS A 99 -4.33 -9.43 6.96
N GLN A 100 -5.41 -9.20 7.73
CA GLN A 100 -5.38 -8.33 8.91
C GLN A 100 -5.46 -9.16 10.20
N GLU A 101 -4.49 -10.06 10.40
CA GLU A 101 -4.39 -10.92 11.58
C GLU A 101 -3.91 -10.11 12.79
N ARG A 102 -4.84 -9.71 13.66
CA ARG A 102 -4.55 -8.85 14.82
C ARG A 102 -3.70 -9.53 15.89
N SER A 103 -3.76 -10.83 15.98
CA SER A 103 -3.04 -11.62 17.01
C SER A 103 -1.52 -11.58 16.82
N VAL A 104 -1.04 -11.22 15.63
CA VAL A 104 0.41 -11.11 15.35
C VAL A 104 0.96 -9.70 15.58
N ALA A 105 0.09 -8.74 15.85
CA ALA A 105 0.51 -7.37 16.17
C ALA A 105 0.75 -7.23 17.69
N PRO A 106 1.54 -6.23 18.11
CA PRO A 106 1.67 -5.91 19.53
C PRO A 106 0.30 -5.61 20.16
N ASN A 107 0.07 -6.09 21.39
CA ASN A 107 -1.20 -5.88 22.10
C ASN A 107 -1.55 -4.40 22.29
N HIS A 108 -0.55 -3.52 22.36
CA HIS A 108 -0.72 -2.07 22.50
C HIS A 108 -0.87 -1.35 21.15
N ALA A 109 -0.86 -2.08 20.01
CA ALA A 109 -1.00 -1.45 18.71
C ALA A 109 -2.39 -0.83 18.53
N LYS A 110 -2.41 0.44 18.12
CA LYS A 110 -3.63 1.12 17.69
C LYS A 110 -3.97 0.70 16.27
N TRP A 111 -5.19 0.19 16.07
CA TRP A 111 -5.70 -0.18 14.75
C TRP A 111 -6.69 0.86 14.24
N ILE A 112 -6.50 1.29 13.00
CA ILE A 112 -7.35 2.27 12.34
C ILE A 112 -7.77 1.71 10.98
N ILE A 113 -9.06 1.76 10.73
CA ILE A 113 -9.64 1.40 9.42
C ILE A 113 -10.24 2.68 8.84
N PHE A 114 -9.65 3.18 7.76
CA PHE A 114 -10.17 4.36 7.08
C PHE A 114 -11.31 3.99 6.14
N PRO A 115 -12.43 4.73 6.19
CA PRO A 115 -13.56 4.49 5.30
C PRO A 115 -13.24 4.92 3.86
N ASN A 116 -13.84 4.22 2.89
CA ASN A 116 -13.68 4.48 1.45
C ASN A 116 -12.20 4.60 1.03
N THR A 117 -11.36 3.74 1.59
CA THR A 117 -9.90 3.74 1.43
C THR A 117 -9.44 2.35 1.03
N GLY A 118 -8.53 2.28 0.07
CA GLY A 118 -7.98 1.02 -0.44
C GLY A 118 -6.64 0.66 0.16
N HIS A 119 -5.81 0.01 -0.65
CA HIS A 119 -4.49 -0.51 -0.25
C HIS A 119 -3.44 0.56 0.02
N ALA A 120 -3.61 1.75 -0.54
CA ALA A 120 -2.69 2.88 -0.37
C ALA A 120 -3.38 4.04 0.37
N PRO A 121 -3.55 3.95 1.71
CA PRO A 121 -4.24 5.00 2.48
C PRO A 121 -3.65 6.39 2.27
N MET A 122 -2.34 6.50 2.05
CA MET A 122 -1.66 7.75 1.78
C MET A 122 -2.09 8.41 0.45
N TRP A 123 -2.67 7.67 -0.47
CA TRP A 123 -3.21 8.21 -1.72
C TRP A 123 -4.69 8.59 -1.58
N ASP A 124 -5.45 7.80 -0.83
CA ASP A 124 -6.89 8.00 -0.65
C ASP A 124 -7.20 9.05 0.42
N SER A 125 -6.43 9.06 1.52
CA SER A 125 -6.66 9.91 2.70
C SER A 125 -5.34 10.48 3.24
N PRO A 126 -4.59 11.26 2.45
CA PRO A 126 -3.23 11.72 2.81
C PRO A 126 -3.20 12.55 4.11
N LEU A 127 -4.20 13.40 4.33
CA LEU A 127 -4.24 14.27 5.52
C LEU A 127 -4.50 13.45 6.78
N ASP A 128 -5.39 12.47 6.71
CA ASP A 128 -5.68 11.59 7.85
C ASP A 128 -4.47 10.73 8.21
N VAL A 129 -3.75 10.22 7.20
CA VAL A 129 -2.50 9.47 7.42
C VAL A 129 -1.44 10.35 8.09
N ILE A 130 -1.26 11.59 7.61
CA ILE A 130 -0.31 12.54 8.22
C ILE A 130 -0.69 12.85 9.66
N ASP A 131 -1.97 13.03 9.95
CA ASP A 131 -2.46 13.30 11.30
C ASP A 131 -2.20 12.13 12.25
N GLU A 132 -2.45 10.90 11.82
CA GLU A 132 -2.16 9.71 12.61
C GLU A 132 -0.64 9.47 12.81
N ILE A 133 0.18 9.81 11.84
CA ILE A 133 1.65 9.80 12.00
C ILE A 133 2.05 10.79 13.11
N LYS A 134 1.55 12.04 13.07
CA LYS A 134 1.84 13.06 14.09
C LYS A 134 1.39 12.61 15.48
N LYS A 135 0.19 12.04 15.61
CA LYS A 135 -0.32 11.49 16.87
C LYS A 135 0.59 10.37 17.40
N THR A 136 1.01 9.47 16.53
CA THR A 136 1.88 8.35 16.92
C THR A 136 3.24 8.84 17.39
N VAL A 137 3.83 9.80 16.67
CA VAL A 137 5.12 10.41 17.06
C VAL A 137 5.01 11.13 18.40
N ALA A 138 3.91 11.83 18.66
CA ALA A 138 3.69 12.53 19.94
C ALA A 138 3.61 11.57 21.14
N LEU A 139 3.24 10.32 20.94
CA LEU A 139 3.24 9.30 22.00
C LEU A 139 4.64 8.74 22.31
N ALA A 140 5.62 8.98 21.44
CA ALA A 140 7.00 8.53 21.61
C ALA A 140 7.88 9.57 22.35
N SER A 141 7.33 10.77 22.57
CA SER A 141 8.02 11.90 23.26
C SER A 141 7.74 11.87 24.73
#